data_31ff963931e480ca1d310172a4997c98
#
_entry.id   31ff963931e480ca1d310172a4997c98
#
_cell.length_a   1.000
_cell.length_b   1.000
_cell.length_c   1.000
_cell.angle_alpha   90.00
_cell.angle_beta   90.00
_cell.angle_gamma   90.00
#
_symmetry.space_group_name_H-M   'P 1'
#
loop_
_entity.id
_entity.type
_entity.pdbx_description
1 polymer ?
#
loop_
_entity_poly.entity_id
_entity_poly.type
_entity_poly.pdbx_seq_one_letter_code
_entity_poly.pdbx_strand_id
1 'polypeptide(L)'
;ASLVNMGTNYLLSKRDPARVGNEHANIVPYQVFEVFDGHLNVAIGNDEQFKKFCDIINRADLSKNQKYSTNIMRVSNRSELIPILSQELKKHKKDDLVDKMEKLKVPGGPINKLSEVFASNQVSARKMKIQLENKNSNKGFVELIGNPVKFSKTPVNYRHPPPSCGEHSDEILDEIISKKASNEIK
;
A
#
# COMPACT_ATOMS: atom_id res chain seq x y z
N ALA A 1 -11.56 -15.73 6.04
CA ALA A 1 -10.49 -15.50 5.06
C ALA A 1 -9.30 -14.75 5.66
N SER A 2 -9.51 -13.69 6.50
CA SER A 2 -8.41 -12.87 7.07
C SER A 2 -7.44 -13.64 7.99
N LEU A 3 -7.86 -14.76 8.55
CA LEU A 3 -7.05 -15.59 9.45
C LEU A 3 -6.34 -16.76 8.75
N VAL A 4 -6.36 -16.86 7.41
CA VAL A 4 -5.90 -18.04 6.70
C VAL A 4 -4.50 -18.51 7.10
N ASN A 5 -3.50 -17.63 7.18
CA ASN A 5 -2.14 -17.98 7.57
C ASN A 5 -2.03 -18.33 9.05
N MET A 6 -2.47 -17.43 9.92
CA MET A 6 -2.33 -17.60 11.37
C MET A 6 -3.24 -18.69 11.91
N GLY A 7 -4.47 -18.79 11.38
CA GLY A 7 -5.39 -19.86 11.73
C GLY A 7 -4.87 -21.24 11.30
N THR A 8 -4.29 -21.36 10.11
CA THR A 8 -3.67 -22.62 9.65
C THR A 8 -2.47 -22.98 10.50
N ASN A 9 -1.61 -22.03 10.85
CA ASN A 9 -0.48 -22.26 11.74
C ASN A 9 -0.94 -22.81 13.10
N TYR A 10 -1.99 -22.22 13.68
CA TYR A 10 -2.58 -22.72 14.94
C TYR A 10 -3.18 -24.12 14.79
N LEU A 11 -3.97 -24.34 13.74
CA LEU A 11 -4.61 -25.65 13.52
C LEU A 11 -3.62 -26.79 13.37
N LEU A 12 -2.46 -26.52 12.75
CA LEU A 12 -1.40 -27.52 12.55
C LEU A 12 -0.51 -27.69 13.79
N SER A 13 -0.12 -26.60 14.44
CA SER A 13 0.84 -26.62 15.54
C SER A 13 0.20 -26.76 16.91
N LYS A 14 -1.09 -26.37 17.06
CA LYS A 14 -1.83 -26.23 18.31
C LYS A 14 -1.17 -25.23 19.28
N ARG A 15 -0.39 -24.29 18.74
CA ARG A 15 0.26 -23.21 19.50
C ARG A 15 -0.28 -21.87 19.07
N ASP A 16 -0.61 -21.02 20.04
CA ASP A 16 -1.02 -19.66 19.74
C ASP A 16 0.14 -18.87 19.09
N PRO A 17 -0.16 -18.11 18.03
CA PRO A 17 0.85 -17.33 17.36
C PRO A 17 1.32 -16.18 18.24
N ALA A 18 2.63 -15.93 18.27
CA ALA A 18 3.19 -14.74 18.91
C ALA A 18 2.84 -13.47 18.10
N ARG A 19 2.90 -12.32 18.78
CA ARG A 19 2.81 -11.01 18.10
C ARG A 19 4.12 -10.76 17.35
N VAL A 20 4.04 -10.58 16.04
CA VAL A 20 5.21 -10.36 15.16
C VAL A 20 5.22 -8.95 14.52
N GLY A 21 4.36 -8.04 15.00
CA GLY A 21 4.26 -6.69 14.42
C GLY A 21 3.87 -6.72 12.94
N ASN A 22 4.69 -6.11 12.07
CA ASN A 22 4.48 -6.12 10.62
C ASN A 22 5.24 -7.25 9.89
N GLU A 23 5.87 -8.17 10.63
CA GLU A 23 6.62 -9.28 10.07
C GLU A 23 5.70 -10.41 9.58
N HIS A 24 6.04 -11.05 8.48
CA HIS A 24 5.34 -12.25 8.05
C HIS A 24 5.80 -13.46 8.89
N ALA A 25 4.85 -14.26 9.40
CA ALA A 25 5.15 -15.38 10.29
C ALA A 25 6.05 -16.45 9.66
N ASN A 26 5.82 -16.77 8.37
CA ASN A 26 6.39 -17.94 7.69
C ASN A 26 7.38 -17.61 6.56
N ILE A 27 7.65 -16.34 6.31
CA ILE A 27 8.52 -15.87 5.22
C ILE A 27 9.50 -14.82 5.76
N VAL A 28 10.80 -14.99 5.45
CA VAL A 28 11.88 -14.10 5.92
C VAL A 28 12.88 -13.82 4.80
N PRO A 29 13.25 -12.54 4.59
CA PRO A 29 12.65 -11.32 5.17
C PRO A 29 11.34 -10.94 4.46
N TYR A 30 10.31 -10.62 5.24
CA TYR A 30 9.08 -10.04 4.75
C TYR A 30 8.52 -9.10 5.82
N GLN A 31 8.92 -7.83 5.76
CA GLN A 31 8.57 -6.79 6.72
C GLN A 31 9.02 -5.41 6.25
N VAL A 32 8.67 -4.39 7.02
CA VAL A 32 9.18 -3.03 6.85
C VAL A 32 10.54 -2.90 7.54
N PHE A 33 11.50 -2.29 6.84
CA PHE A 33 12.81 -1.92 7.36
C PHE A 33 13.01 -0.41 7.29
N GLU A 34 13.73 0.12 8.27
CA GLU A 34 14.28 1.47 8.21
C GLU A 34 15.47 1.51 7.24
N VAL A 35 15.52 2.52 6.39
CA VAL A 35 16.61 2.80 5.45
C VAL A 35 17.16 4.21 5.75
N PHE A 36 18.20 4.66 5.04
CA PHE A 36 18.87 5.91 5.34
C PHE A 36 17.92 7.13 5.41
N ASP A 37 16.92 7.20 4.55
CA ASP A 37 16.03 8.36 4.35
C ASP A 37 14.54 8.03 4.48
N GLY A 38 14.19 6.90 5.11
CA GLY A 38 12.80 6.52 5.30
C GLY A 38 12.60 5.05 5.64
N HIS A 39 11.56 4.45 5.06
CA HIS A 39 11.21 3.06 5.29
C HIS A 39 10.92 2.34 3.97
N LEU A 40 11.28 1.08 3.91
CA LEU A 40 11.10 0.20 2.76
C LEU A 40 10.41 -1.10 3.21
N ASN A 41 9.36 -1.50 2.52
CA ASN A 41 8.82 -2.85 2.66
C ASN A 41 9.63 -3.79 1.77
N VAL A 42 10.14 -4.88 2.35
CA VAL A 42 10.83 -5.98 1.65
C VAL A 42 9.96 -7.21 1.77
N ALA A 43 9.69 -7.91 0.65
CA ALA A 43 8.78 -9.06 0.61
C ALA A 43 9.39 -10.22 -0.19
N ILE A 44 10.40 -10.87 0.39
CA ILE A 44 11.17 -11.94 -0.26
C ILE A 44 10.42 -13.27 -0.19
N GLY A 45 9.76 -13.65 -1.27
CA GLY A 45 8.91 -14.84 -1.32
C GLY A 45 9.64 -16.18 -1.57
N ASN A 46 10.86 -16.15 -2.10
CA ASN A 46 11.64 -17.36 -2.41
C ASN A 46 13.15 -17.14 -2.32
N ASP A 47 13.92 -18.23 -2.46
CA ASP A 47 15.38 -18.23 -2.24
C ASP A 47 16.13 -17.48 -3.35
N GLU A 48 15.65 -17.52 -4.58
CA GLU A 48 16.24 -16.76 -5.69
C GLU A 48 16.08 -15.24 -5.50
N GLN A 49 14.92 -14.80 -5.02
CA GLN A 49 14.70 -13.40 -4.66
C GLN A 49 15.60 -12.98 -3.49
N PHE A 50 15.81 -13.86 -2.51
CA PHE A 50 16.73 -13.58 -1.40
C PHE A 50 18.16 -13.37 -1.89
N LYS A 51 18.65 -14.23 -2.81
CA LYS A 51 19.98 -14.09 -3.42
C LYS A 51 20.12 -12.73 -4.11
N LYS A 52 19.16 -12.38 -4.99
CA LYS A 52 19.14 -11.08 -5.68
C LYS A 52 19.11 -9.90 -4.69
N PHE A 53 18.32 -10.02 -3.65
CA PHE A 53 18.24 -8.99 -2.61
C PHE A 53 19.59 -8.82 -1.89
N CYS A 54 20.26 -9.90 -1.53
CA CYS A 54 21.59 -9.85 -0.94
C CYS A 54 22.61 -9.17 -1.87
N ASP A 55 22.54 -9.43 -3.18
CA ASP A 55 23.39 -8.76 -4.16
C ASP A 55 23.08 -7.25 -4.24
N ILE A 56 21.80 -6.84 -4.20
CA ILE A 56 21.38 -5.43 -4.19
C ILE A 56 21.98 -4.66 -3.02
N ILE A 57 22.00 -5.26 -1.83
CA ILE A 57 22.53 -4.64 -0.61
C ILE A 57 24.03 -4.90 -0.37
N ASN A 58 24.74 -5.45 -1.35
CA ASN A 58 26.16 -5.82 -1.28
C ASN A 58 26.51 -6.81 -0.15
N ARG A 59 25.61 -7.73 0.17
CA ARG A 59 25.75 -8.77 1.18
C ARG A 59 25.56 -10.19 0.59
N ALA A 60 26.23 -10.45 -0.53
CA ALA A 60 26.24 -11.77 -1.17
C ALA A 60 26.72 -12.90 -0.23
N ASP A 61 27.45 -12.58 0.83
CA ASP A 61 27.85 -13.51 1.89
C ASP A 61 26.62 -14.13 2.59
N LEU A 62 25.55 -13.39 2.80
CA LEU A 62 24.35 -13.88 3.45
C LEU A 62 23.63 -14.95 2.63
N SER A 63 23.54 -14.79 1.32
CA SER A 63 22.89 -15.78 0.45
C SER A 63 23.69 -17.08 0.30
N LYS A 64 25.00 -17.01 0.53
CA LYS A 64 25.91 -18.17 0.50
C LYS A 64 26.00 -18.90 1.84
N ASN A 65 25.51 -18.29 2.91
CA ASN A 65 25.52 -18.90 4.24
C ASN A 65 24.41 -19.94 4.34
N GLN A 66 24.76 -21.16 4.73
CA GLN A 66 23.80 -22.27 4.89
C GLN A 66 22.65 -21.93 5.87
N LYS A 67 22.91 -21.11 6.90
CA LYS A 67 21.88 -20.66 7.84
C LYS A 67 20.75 -19.85 7.18
N TYR A 68 20.95 -19.29 5.97
CA TYR A 68 20.01 -18.41 5.29
C TYR A 68 19.66 -18.85 3.88
N SER A 69 20.19 -19.99 3.42
CA SER A 69 20.08 -20.46 2.04
C SER A 69 18.65 -20.78 1.61
N THR A 70 17.80 -21.23 2.53
CA THR A 70 16.38 -21.50 2.26
C THR A 70 15.47 -20.70 3.18
N ASN A 71 14.21 -20.51 2.77
CA ASN A 71 13.24 -19.80 3.61
C ASN A 71 13.07 -20.46 4.99
N ILE A 72 13.06 -21.78 5.06
CA ILE A 72 12.97 -22.53 6.33
C ILE A 72 14.13 -22.14 7.25
N MET A 73 15.34 -22.12 6.71
CA MET A 73 16.54 -21.75 7.48
C MET A 73 16.49 -20.26 7.90
N ARG A 74 16.00 -19.36 7.04
CA ARG A 74 15.84 -17.94 7.39
C ARG A 74 14.79 -17.74 8.48
N VAL A 75 13.67 -18.45 8.43
CA VAL A 75 12.65 -18.42 9.50
C VAL A 75 13.24 -18.90 10.82
N SER A 76 13.98 -20.00 10.82
CA SER A 76 14.62 -20.55 12.04
C SER A 76 15.70 -19.63 12.62
N ASN A 77 16.41 -18.89 11.76
CA ASN A 77 17.48 -17.97 12.15
C ASN A 77 17.06 -16.48 12.07
N ARG A 78 15.77 -16.18 12.13
CA ARG A 78 15.21 -14.82 12.02
C ARG A 78 15.85 -13.85 13.00
N SER A 79 15.99 -14.25 14.25
CA SER A 79 16.54 -13.40 15.31
C SER A 79 17.99 -12.99 15.06
N GLU A 80 18.74 -13.75 14.27
CA GLU A 80 20.10 -13.41 13.85
C GLU A 80 20.10 -12.60 12.54
N LEU A 81 19.31 -13.02 11.55
CA LEU A 81 19.32 -12.43 10.20
C LEU A 81 18.72 -11.03 10.17
N ILE A 82 17.57 -10.80 10.82
CA ILE A 82 16.87 -9.51 10.73
C ILE A 82 17.69 -8.33 11.26
N PRO A 83 18.38 -8.42 12.41
CA PRO A 83 19.28 -7.34 12.85
C PRO A 83 20.40 -7.04 11.85
N ILE A 84 20.99 -8.07 11.22
CA ILE A 84 22.03 -7.90 10.20
C ILE A 84 21.50 -7.11 9.01
N LEU A 85 20.31 -7.51 8.49
CA LEU A 85 19.66 -6.81 7.37
C LEU A 85 19.28 -5.37 7.76
N SER A 86 18.77 -5.17 8.97
CA SER A 86 18.37 -3.85 9.46
C SER A 86 19.55 -2.87 9.55
N GLN A 87 20.71 -3.34 10.01
CA GLN A 87 21.93 -2.53 10.05
C GLN A 87 22.45 -2.20 8.64
N GLU A 88 22.37 -3.14 7.73
CA GLU A 88 22.84 -2.94 6.36
C GLU A 88 21.93 -1.97 5.60
N LEU A 89 20.61 -2.17 5.69
CA LEU A 89 19.63 -1.35 4.97
C LEU A 89 19.67 0.14 5.36
N LYS A 90 20.02 0.47 6.59
CA LYS A 90 20.20 1.86 7.04
C LYS A 90 21.29 2.63 6.28
N LYS A 91 22.19 1.95 5.57
CA LYS A 91 23.23 2.56 4.76
C LYS A 91 22.77 2.95 3.35
N HIS A 92 21.61 2.49 2.92
CA HIS A 92 21.09 2.64 1.57
C HIS A 92 19.94 3.65 1.52
N LYS A 93 19.87 4.43 0.44
CA LYS A 93 18.74 5.31 0.16
C LYS A 93 17.54 4.52 -0.35
N LYS A 94 16.34 4.95 0.04
CA LYS A 94 15.07 4.33 -0.30
C LYS A 94 14.90 4.15 -1.81
N ASP A 95 15.07 5.22 -2.57
CA ASP A 95 14.82 5.23 -4.01
C ASP A 95 15.83 4.35 -4.77
N ASP A 96 17.11 4.37 -4.37
CA ASP A 96 18.15 3.49 -4.96
C ASP A 96 17.84 1.99 -4.77
N LEU A 97 17.29 1.64 -3.61
CA LEU A 97 16.87 0.25 -3.33
C LEU A 97 15.66 -0.13 -4.15
N VAL A 98 14.63 0.74 -4.20
CA VAL A 98 13.40 0.51 -4.97
C VAL A 98 13.73 0.28 -6.44
N ASP A 99 14.54 1.15 -7.05
CA ASP A 99 14.94 1.04 -8.45
C ASP A 99 15.67 -0.28 -8.76
N LYS A 100 16.60 -0.69 -7.87
CA LYS A 100 17.33 -1.96 -8.03
C LYS A 100 16.42 -3.17 -7.85
N MET A 101 15.53 -3.11 -6.84
CA MET A 101 14.57 -4.18 -6.59
C MET A 101 13.60 -4.35 -7.77
N GLU A 102 13.10 -3.27 -8.33
CA GLU A 102 12.20 -3.29 -9.49
C GLU A 102 12.90 -3.90 -10.72
N LYS A 103 14.12 -3.44 -11.04
CA LYS A 103 14.92 -3.96 -12.17
C LYS A 103 15.19 -5.46 -12.08
N LEU A 104 15.45 -5.97 -10.87
CA LEU A 104 15.74 -7.38 -10.63
C LEU A 104 14.49 -8.22 -10.27
N LYS A 105 13.31 -7.61 -10.29
CA LYS A 105 12.03 -8.24 -9.94
C LYS A 105 12.04 -8.84 -8.52
N VAL A 106 12.62 -8.12 -7.58
CA VAL A 106 12.58 -8.43 -6.16
C VAL A 106 11.40 -7.68 -5.55
N PRO A 107 10.40 -8.36 -4.97
CA PRO A 107 9.22 -7.72 -4.45
C PRO A 107 9.51 -6.84 -3.22
N GLY A 108 8.97 -5.63 -3.25
CA GLY A 108 9.09 -4.64 -2.18
C GLY A 108 8.61 -3.28 -2.67
N GLY A 109 8.71 -2.28 -1.83
CA GLY A 109 8.31 -0.94 -2.21
C GLY A 109 8.49 0.08 -1.08
N PRO A 110 8.47 1.36 -1.42
CA PRO A 110 8.68 2.43 -0.45
C PRO A 110 7.47 2.57 0.48
N ILE A 111 7.72 2.94 1.73
CA ILE A 111 6.69 3.49 2.61
C ILE A 111 6.70 4.99 2.42
N ASN A 112 5.68 5.50 1.74
CA ASN A 112 5.61 6.89 1.31
C ASN A 112 4.81 7.76 2.28
N LYS A 113 5.20 9.01 2.42
CA LYS A 113 4.36 10.07 2.99
C LYS A 113 3.25 10.44 2.00
N LEU A 114 2.15 11.03 2.48
CA LEU A 114 1.05 11.43 1.59
C LEU A 114 1.49 12.42 0.50
N SER A 115 2.43 13.32 0.81
CA SER A 115 3.01 14.23 -0.17
C SER A 115 3.72 13.49 -1.31
N GLU A 116 4.50 12.45 -0.98
CA GLU A 116 5.19 11.60 -1.96
C GLU A 116 4.19 10.79 -2.80
N VAL A 117 3.13 10.27 -2.16
CA VAL A 117 2.05 9.55 -2.85
C VAL A 117 1.39 10.44 -3.90
N PHE A 118 0.97 11.67 -3.53
CA PHE A 118 0.28 12.58 -4.46
C PHE A 118 1.22 13.20 -5.52
N ALA A 119 2.52 13.18 -5.31
CA ALA A 119 3.52 13.57 -6.31
C ALA A 119 3.91 12.42 -7.27
N SER A 120 3.47 11.19 -7.00
CA SER A 120 3.88 10.02 -7.79
C SER A 120 3.25 9.98 -9.19
N ASN A 121 4.01 9.47 -10.15
CA ASN A 121 3.55 9.28 -11.52
C ASN A 121 2.30 8.35 -11.60
N GLN A 122 2.22 7.36 -10.73
CA GLN A 122 1.10 6.42 -10.69
C GLN A 122 -0.21 7.12 -10.28
N VAL A 123 -0.18 7.96 -9.26
CA VAL A 123 -1.34 8.74 -8.80
C VAL A 123 -1.80 9.71 -9.88
N SER A 124 -0.85 10.37 -10.55
CA SER A 124 -1.11 11.26 -11.69
C SER A 124 -1.72 10.52 -12.87
N ALA A 125 -1.10 9.44 -13.33
CA ALA A 125 -1.58 8.63 -14.46
C ALA A 125 -2.98 8.06 -14.21
N ARG A 126 -3.29 7.67 -12.97
CA ARG A 126 -4.62 7.17 -12.59
C ARG A 126 -5.63 8.27 -12.28
N LYS A 127 -5.25 9.53 -12.37
CA LYS A 127 -6.10 10.69 -12.04
C LYS A 127 -6.74 10.54 -10.65
N MET A 128 -5.91 10.18 -9.66
CA MET A 128 -6.37 9.98 -8.28
C MET A 128 -6.46 11.28 -7.49
N LYS A 129 -5.94 12.38 -8.00
CA LYS A 129 -6.17 13.73 -7.53
C LYS A 129 -7.08 14.43 -8.53
N ILE A 130 -8.24 14.88 -8.07
CA ILE A 130 -9.23 15.61 -8.86
C ILE A 130 -9.42 17.00 -8.29
N GLN A 131 -9.86 17.92 -9.13
CA GLN A 131 -10.16 19.29 -8.77
C GLN A 131 -11.58 19.62 -9.26
N LEU A 132 -12.42 20.16 -8.38
CA LEU A 132 -13.77 20.58 -8.70
C LEU A 132 -13.93 22.05 -8.34
N GLU A 133 -14.62 22.80 -9.19
CA GLU A 133 -14.98 24.18 -8.89
C GLU A 133 -15.88 24.22 -7.64
N ASN A 134 -15.59 25.14 -6.73
CA ASN A 134 -16.38 25.36 -5.53
C ASN A 134 -16.37 26.86 -5.18
N LYS A 135 -17.48 27.51 -5.37
CA LYS A 135 -17.65 28.96 -5.12
C LYS A 135 -17.46 29.33 -3.65
N ASN A 136 -17.69 28.38 -2.74
CA ASN A 136 -17.55 28.57 -1.30
C ASN A 136 -16.09 28.35 -0.81
N SER A 137 -15.20 27.97 -1.70
CA SER A 137 -13.77 27.85 -1.40
C SER A 137 -13.05 29.18 -1.68
N ASN A 138 -12.18 29.60 -0.78
CA ASN A 138 -11.32 30.78 -0.99
C ASN A 138 -10.44 30.70 -2.24
N LYS A 139 -10.19 29.49 -2.75
CA LYS A 139 -9.39 29.21 -3.96
C LYS A 139 -10.26 29.07 -5.21
N GLY A 140 -11.60 29.13 -5.09
CA GLY A 140 -12.53 28.85 -6.19
C GLY A 140 -12.66 27.36 -6.55
N PHE A 141 -11.92 26.46 -5.90
CA PHE A 141 -11.96 25.04 -6.12
C PHE A 141 -11.62 24.24 -4.87
N VAL A 142 -11.91 22.94 -4.89
CA VAL A 142 -11.49 21.95 -3.90
C VAL A 142 -10.74 20.81 -4.58
N GLU A 143 -9.70 20.32 -3.92
CA GLU A 143 -8.97 19.13 -4.34
C GLU A 143 -9.49 17.91 -3.57
N LEU A 144 -9.77 16.82 -4.28
CA LEU A 144 -10.38 15.61 -3.73
C LEU A 144 -9.64 14.37 -4.22
N ILE A 145 -9.84 13.27 -3.52
CA ILE A 145 -9.36 11.96 -3.94
C ILE A 145 -10.31 11.39 -4.99
N GLY A 146 -9.78 11.02 -6.14
CA GLY A 146 -10.52 10.39 -7.22
C GLY A 146 -10.95 8.96 -6.89
N ASN A 147 -11.98 8.47 -7.58
CA ASN A 147 -12.42 7.08 -7.45
C ASN A 147 -11.35 6.12 -8.05
N PRO A 148 -10.88 5.11 -7.29
CA PRO A 148 -9.90 4.15 -7.78
C PRO A 148 -10.48 3.18 -8.82
N VAL A 149 -11.79 2.96 -8.81
CA VAL A 149 -12.46 2.07 -9.78
C VAL A 149 -12.68 2.82 -11.09
N LYS A 150 -12.23 2.22 -12.20
CA LYS A 150 -12.38 2.75 -13.55
C LYS A 150 -13.31 1.84 -14.35
N PHE A 151 -14.54 2.31 -14.60
CA PHE A 151 -15.52 1.58 -15.41
C PHE A 151 -15.31 1.91 -16.88
N SER A 152 -15.23 0.87 -17.73
CA SER A 152 -14.99 1.03 -19.17
C SER A 152 -16.21 1.58 -19.92
N LYS A 153 -17.42 1.20 -19.52
CA LYS A 153 -18.67 1.60 -20.17
C LYS A 153 -19.37 2.78 -19.51
N THR A 154 -19.24 2.90 -18.19
CA THR A 154 -19.90 3.92 -17.37
C THR A 154 -18.86 4.63 -16.48
N PRO A 155 -17.99 5.46 -17.05
CA PRO A 155 -16.94 6.14 -16.30
C PRO A 155 -17.53 7.03 -15.21
N VAL A 156 -16.84 7.12 -14.08
CA VAL A 156 -17.24 8.01 -12.99
C VAL A 156 -17.17 9.46 -13.46
N ASN A 157 -18.25 10.21 -13.23
CA ASN A 157 -18.32 11.64 -13.50
C ASN A 157 -18.49 12.39 -12.16
N TYR A 158 -17.60 13.36 -11.92
CA TYR A 158 -17.62 14.22 -10.73
C TYR A 158 -18.36 15.51 -11.09
N ARG A 159 -19.66 15.56 -10.78
CA ARG A 159 -20.56 16.67 -11.19
C ARG A 159 -20.62 17.79 -10.19
N HIS A 160 -20.50 17.48 -8.89
CA HIS A 160 -20.71 18.45 -7.82
C HIS A 160 -19.55 18.35 -6.81
N PRO A 161 -19.06 19.50 -6.30
CA PRO A 161 -18.18 19.52 -5.14
C PRO A 161 -18.96 19.13 -3.87
N PRO A 162 -18.29 18.90 -2.74
CA PRO A 162 -18.94 18.74 -1.46
C PRO A 162 -19.80 19.96 -1.15
N PRO A 163 -21.10 19.80 -0.86
CA PRO A 163 -22.02 20.93 -0.62
C PRO A 163 -21.82 21.52 0.77
N SER A 164 -22.19 22.77 0.92
CA SER A 164 -22.46 23.38 2.23
C SER A 164 -23.71 22.78 2.85
N CYS A 165 -23.84 22.87 4.19
CA CYS A 165 -25.04 22.37 4.86
C CYS A 165 -26.28 23.07 4.33
N GLY A 166 -27.26 22.30 3.83
CA GLY A 166 -28.50 22.82 3.27
C GLY A 166 -28.46 23.38 1.84
N GLU A 167 -27.32 23.36 1.16
CA GLU A 167 -27.13 23.96 -0.17
C GLU A 167 -28.13 23.46 -1.23
N HIS A 168 -28.54 22.20 -1.14
CA HIS A 168 -29.50 21.61 -2.09
C HIS A 168 -30.89 21.32 -1.50
N SER A 169 -31.21 21.87 -0.33
CA SER A 169 -32.49 21.57 0.36
C SER A 169 -33.71 21.96 -0.45
N ASP A 170 -33.71 23.15 -0.99
CA ASP A 170 -34.87 23.66 -1.76
C ASP A 170 -35.04 22.86 -3.06
N GLU A 171 -33.96 22.60 -3.78
CA GLU A 171 -33.96 21.80 -5.01
C GLU A 171 -34.54 20.39 -4.77
N ILE A 172 -34.11 19.72 -3.69
CA ILE A 172 -34.59 18.39 -3.34
C ILE A 172 -36.06 18.41 -2.92
N LEU A 173 -36.46 19.40 -2.16
CA LEU A 173 -37.87 19.54 -1.75
C LEU A 173 -38.78 19.79 -2.95
N ASP A 174 -38.40 20.67 -3.86
CA ASP A 174 -39.14 20.95 -5.09
C ASP A 174 -39.27 19.71 -5.98
N GLU A 175 -38.21 18.92 -6.11
CA GLU A 175 -38.25 17.66 -6.87
C GLU A 175 -39.25 16.66 -6.26
N ILE A 176 -39.23 16.52 -4.92
CA ILE A 176 -40.17 15.62 -4.20
C ILE A 176 -41.61 16.07 -4.35
N ILE A 177 -41.90 17.35 -4.22
CA ILE A 177 -43.26 17.96 -4.36
C ILE A 177 -43.75 17.72 -5.78
N SER A 178 -42.93 18.01 -6.79
CA SER A 178 -43.29 17.84 -8.20
C SER A 178 -43.59 16.37 -8.55
N LYS A 179 -42.83 15.43 -8.01
CA LYS A 179 -43.08 13.99 -8.20
C LYS A 179 -44.39 13.51 -7.53
N LYS A 180 -44.71 14.06 -6.35
CA LYS A 180 -46.00 13.75 -5.70
C LYS A 180 -47.20 14.26 -6.52
N ALA A 181 -47.15 15.50 -6.95
CA ALA A 181 -48.19 16.08 -7.80
C ALA A 181 -48.41 15.28 -9.10
N SER A 182 -47.34 14.79 -9.72
CA SER A 182 -47.41 13.96 -10.95
C SER A 182 -47.97 12.56 -10.74
N ASN A 183 -47.87 12.01 -9.52
CA ASN A 183 -48.42 10.70 -9.18
C ASN A 183 -49.90 10.73 -8.70
N GLU A 184 -50.37 11.89 -8.25
CA GLU A 184 -51.80 12.09 -7.85
C GLU A 184 -52.71 12.37 -9.03
N ILE A 185 -52.16 12.61 -10.23
CA ILE A 185 -52.93 12.87 -11.48
C ILE A 185 -53.11 11.59 -12.32
N LYS A 186 -52.59 10.44 -11.87
CA LYS A 186 -52.81 9.13 -12.49
C LYS A 186 -53.75 8.28 -11.66
#